data_2f63c314308c9533d66a67bbc4fd70f2
#
_entry.id   2f63c314308c9533d66a67bbc4fd70f2
#
_cell.length_a   1.000
_cell.length_b   1.000
_cell.length_c   1.000
_cell.angle_alpha   90.00
_cell.angle_beta   90.00
_cell.angle_gamma   90.00
#
_symmetry.space_group_name_H-M   'P 1'
#
loop_
_entity.id
_entity.type
_entity.pdbx_description
1 polymer ?
#
loop_
_entity_poly.entity_id
_entity_poly.type
_entity_poly.pdbx_seq_one_letter_code
_entity_poly.pdbx_strand_id
1 'polypeptide(L)'
;GLLLAITMWVTYGRRPGFEVSHEIIYLLAHLIALVLLPMMIARWGFRLSLRDQGLSLGNPRRWILYVLVFGAIVAPGIWFATRRADFQGFYPYWAAARHSPEYFLLHQAVMLAVIFANEFFFRGFMLNLAAKEMPAHAAIVFQMIPYAMGHAGKVPTEFLASVFAGLALGVTAWRGRSVWPCVLLHYPCSLIVDVAAAPEMAAEAWRLLLSGVGLAG
;
A
#
# COMPACT_ATOMS: atom_id res chain seq x y z
N GLY A 1 -8.87 14.64 -8.44
CA GLY A 1 -8.31 15.94 -8.66
C GLY A 1 -7.08 16.27 -7.85
N LEU A 2 -7.14 17.30 -7.00
CA LEU A 2 -5.98 17.86 -6.30
C LEU A 2 -5.20 16.84 -5.44
N LEU A 3 -5.91 16.02 -4.66
CA LEU A 3 -5.28 14.99 -3.80
C LEU A 3 -4.48 13.99 -4.61
N LEU A 4 -5.02 13.52 -5.75
CA LEU A 4 -4.30 12.60 -6.64
C LEU A 4 -3.08 13.30 -7.28
N ALA A 5 -3.22 14.56 -7.68
CA ALA A 5 -2.12 15.34 -8.22
C ALA A 5 -1.00 15.56 -7.19
N ILE A 6 -1.34 15.87 -5.94
CA ILE A 6 -0.37 16.00 -4.85
C ILE A 6 0.34 14.66 -4.60
N THR A 7 -0.42 13.55 -4.54
CA THR A 7 0.15 12.22 -4.36
C THR A 7 1.08 11.85 -5.52
N MET A 8 0.65 12.08 -6.75
CA MET A 8 1.49 11.85 -7.93
C MET A 8 2.73 12.75 -7.93
N TRP A 9 2.60 14.03 -7.59
CA TRP A 9 3.74 14.94 -7.51
C TRP A 9 4.74 14.49 -6.42
N VAL A 10 4.25 14.13 -5.24
CA VAL A 10 5.09 13.61 -4.14
C VAL A 10 5.74 12.28 -4.52
N THR A 11 5.03 11.42 -5.23
CA THR A 11 5.54 10.11 -5.67
C THR A 11 6.57 10.23 -6.78
N TYR A 12 6.30 11.05 -7.81
CA TYR A 12 7.13 11.12 -9.02
C TYR A 12 8.05 12.35 -9.07
N GLY A 13 7.82 13.36 -8.24
CA GLY A 13 8.72 14.50 -8.08
C GLY A 13 9.98 14.17 -7.27
N ARG A 14 10.14 12.93 -6.82
CA ARG A 14 11.31 12.49 -6.09
C ARG A 14 12.58 12.57 -6.96
N ARG A 15 13.54 13.32 -6.47
CA ARG A 15 14.92 13.16 -6.94
C ARG A 15 15.51 11.95 -6.21
N PRO A 16 16.26 11.06 -6.89
CA PRO A 16 17.02 10.03 -6.21
C PRO A 16 17.98 10.72 -5.24
N GLY A 17 17.69 10.62 -3.95
CA GLY A 17 18.48 11.21 -2.87
C GLY A 17 18.55 10.26 -1.69
N PHE A 18 19.64 10.34 -0.93
CA PHE A 18 19.87 9.52 0.26
C PHE A 18 19.32 10.18 1.54
N GLU A 19 18.57 11.28 1.42
CA GLU A 19 18.13 12.05 2.58
C GLU A 19 16.88 11.44 3.23
N VAL A 20 16.98 11.14 4.53
CA VAL A 20 15.88 10.68 5.39
C VAL A 20 14.71 11.68 5.39
N SER A 21 15.01 12.98 5.26
CA SER A 21 14.00 14.03 5.15
C SER A 21 12.98 13.78 4.04
N HIS A 22 13.41 13.26 2.89
CA HIS A 22 12.53 12.96 1.76
C HIS A 22 11.54 11.83 2.10
N GLU A 23 11.98 10.76 2.79
CA GLU A 23 11.09 9.69 3.23
C GLU A 23 10.05 10.19 4.24
N ILE A 24 10.46 11.03 5.18
CA ILE A 24 9.55 11.61 6.16
C ILE A 24 8.53 12.55 5.50
N ILE A 25 8.96 13.41 4.57
CA ILE A 25 8.04 14.29 3.82
C ILE A 25 7.06 13.45 3.01
N TYR A 26 7.53 12.38 2.35
CA TYR A 26 6.68 11.46 1.59
C TYR A 26 5.63 10.80 2.48
N LEU A 27 6.03 10.29 3.66
CA LEU A 27 5.13 9.72 4.65
C LEU A 27 4.08 10.74 5.12
N LEU A 28 4.52 11.92 5.54
CA LEU A 28 3.63 12.97 6.05
C LEU A 28 2.62 13.42 4.99
N ALA A 29 3.08 13.60 3.74
CA ALA A 29 2.20 13.96 2.63
C ALA A 29 1.11 12.89 2.39
N HIS A 30 1.47 11.60 2.44
CA HIS A 30 0.49 10.50 2.32
C HIS A 30 -0.48 10.46 3.50
N LEU A 31 0.01 10.57 4.72
CA LEU A 31 -0.86 10.55 5.91
C LEU A 31 -1.82 11.75 5.93
N ILE A 32 -1.36 12.94 5.58
CA ILE A 32 -2.21 14.11 5.51
C ILE A 32 -3.23 14.00 4.37
N ALA A 33 -2.77 13.71 3.14
CA ALA A 33 -3.60 13.73 1.94
C ALA A 33 -4.56 12.52 1.85
N LEU A 34 -4.14 11.34 2.28
CA LEU A 34 -4.89 10.09 2.08
C LEU A 34 -5.54 9.55 3.35
N VAL A 35 -5.19 10.06 4.54
CA VAL A 35 -5.82 9.64 5.79
C VAL A 35 -6.52 10.81 6.45
N LEU A 36 -5.77 11.83 6.89
CA LEU A 36 -6.31 12.89 7.73
C LEU A 36 -7.41 13.69 7.03
N LEU A 37 -7.14 14.24 5.84
CA LEU A 37 -8.12 15.02 5.09
C LEU A 37 -9.37 14.20 4.70
N PRO A 38 -9.25 12.99 4.11
CA PRO A 38 -10.42 12.16 3.81
C PRO A 38 -11.21 11.75 5.06
N MET A 39 -10.53 11.45 6.17
CA MET A 39 -11.19 11.13 7.44
C MET A 39 -12.00 12.32 7.97
N MET A 40 -11.45 13.53 7.90
CA MET A 40 -12.13 14.75 8.31
C MET A 40 -13.35 15.02 7.42
N ILE A 41 -13.18 14.90 6.09
CA ILE A 41 -14.29 15.07 5.13
C ILE A 41 -15.39 14.03 5.39
N ALA A 42 -15.02 12.77 5.58
CA ALA A 42 -15.99 11.70 5.87
C ALA A 42 -16.72 11.95 7.20
N ARG A 43 -15.99 12.36 8.24
CA ARG A 43 -16.54 12.54 9.59
C ARG A 43 -17.46 13.76 9.69
N TRP A 44 -17.04 14.89 9.15
CA TRP A 44 -17.78 16.16 9.31
C TRP A 44 -18.67 16.48 8.11
N GLY A 45 -18.25 16.16 6.89
CA GLY A 45 -19.06 16.40 5.69
C GLY A 45 -20.17 15.37 5.51
N PHE A 46 -19.84 14.08 5.75
CA PHE A 46 -20.77 12.97 5.50
C PHE A 46 -21.24 12.25 6.77
N ARG A 47 -20.81 12.68 7.94
CA ARG A 47 -21.14 12.11 9.26
C ARG A 47 -20.87 10.60 9.39
N LEU A 48 -19.85 10.11 8.68
CA LEU A 48 -19.42 8.73 8.75
C LEU A 48 -18.62 8.45 10.02
N SER A 49 -18.90 7.32 10.68
CA SER A 49 -18.06 6.83 11.78
C SER A 49 -16.75 6.21 11.24
N LEU A 50 -15.76 6.00 12.12
CA LEU A 50 -14.53 5.28 11.75
C LEU A 50 -14.83 3.85 11.27
N ARG A 51 -15.87 3.22 11.83
CA ARG A 51 -16.33 1.90 11.40
C ARG A 51 -16.88 1.93 9.97
N ASP A 52 -17.65 2.96 9.62
CA ASP A 52 -18.19 3.14 8.26
C ASP A 52 -17.08 3.40 7.25
N GLN A 53 -15.94 3.91 7.70
CA GLN A 53 -14.72 4.10 6.91
C GLN A 53 -13.82 2.85 6.87
N GLY A 54 -14.31 1.69 7.33
CA GLY A 54 -13.60 0.42 7.24
C GLY A 54 -12.47 0.21 8.26
N LEU A 55 -12.32 1.08 9.27
CA LEU A 55 -11.26 0.95 10.28
C LEU A 55 -11.54 -0.08 11.38
N SER A 56 -12.70 -0.72 11.35
CA SER A 56 -12.99 -1.90 12.20
C SER A 56 -12.44 -3.19 11.55
N LEU A 57 -12.28 -4.25 12.35
CA LEU A 57 -11.89 -5.57 11.82
C LEU A 57 -12.95 -6.19 10.90
N GLY A 58 -14.17 -5.63 10.89
CA GLY A 58 -15.24 -6.08 10.00
C GLY A 58 -15.66 -7.52 10.25
N ASN A 59 -15.68 -8.34 9.20
CA ASN A 59 -16.01 -9.76 9.26
C ASN A 59 -14.79 -10.64 8.93
N PRO A 60 -13.99 -11.06 9.93
CA PRO A 60 -12.78 -11.85 9.72
C PRO A 60 -13.02 -13.18 8.99
N ARG A 61 -14.13 -13.88 9.29
CA ARG A 61 -14.45 -15.16 8.64
C ARG A 61 -14.61 -15.03 7.13
N ARG A 62 -15.08 -13.87 6.65
CA ARG A 62 -15.23 -13.59 5.23
C ARG A 62 -13.92 -13.14 4.60
N TRP A 63 -13.25 -12.15 5.18
CA TRP A 63 -12.08 -11.59 4.51
C TRP A 63 -10.85 -12.50 4.57
N ILE A 64 -10.70 -13.39 5.56
CA ILE A 64 -9.63 -14.40 5.56
C ILE A 64 -9.68 -15.25 4.29
N LEU A 65 -10.86 -15.68 3.88
CA LEU A 65 -11.01 -16.46 2.64
C LEU A 65 -10.53 -15.64 1.42
N TYR A 66 -10.91 -14.37 1.32
CA TYR A 66 -10.44 -13.50 0.23
C TYR A 66 -8.92 -13.29 0.26
N VAL A 67 -8.35 -13.08 1.45
CA VAL A 67 -6.88 -12.96 1.62
C VAL A 67 -6.17 -14.23 1.14
N LEU A 68 -6.66 -15.41 1.50
CA LEU A 68 -6.07 -16.68 1.08
C LEU A 68 -6.20 -16.89 -0.43
N VAL A 69 -7.38 -16.67 -1.01
CA VAL A 69 -7.65 -16.88 -2.44
C VAL A 69 -6.85 -15.88 -3.28
N PHE A 70 -6.95 -14.58 -2.99
CA PHE A 70 -6.22 -13.57 -3.76
C PHE A 70 -4.72 -13.63 -3.51
N GLY A 71 -4.27 -13.95 -2.29
CA GLY A 71 -2.87 -14.19 -2.00
C GLY A 71 -2.29 -15.34 -2.84
N ALA A 72 -3.02 -16.45 -2.94
CA ALA A 72 -2.62 -17.59 -3.77
C ALA A 72 -2.57 -17.25 -5.28
N ILE A 73 -3.50 -16.40 -5.76
CA ILE A 73 -3.50 -15.95 -7.16
C ILE A 73 -2.33 -15.00 -7.44
N VAL A 74 -2.02 -14.09 -6.51
CA VAL A 74 -0.97 -13.07 -6.69
C VAL A 74 0.43 -13.64 -6.47
N ALA A 75 0.61 -14.64 -5.59
CA ALA A 75 1.92 -15.19 -5.24
C ALA A 75 2.78 -15.62 -6.45
N PRO A 76 2.26 -16.34 -7.48
CA PRO A 76 3.04 -16.66 -8.67
C PRO A 76 3.49 -15.41 -9.45
N GLY A 77 2.64 -14.40 -9.53
CA GLY A 77 2.97 -13.12 -10.18
C GLY A 77 4.10 -12.38 -9.46
N ILE A 78 4.05 -12.32 -8.13
CA ILE A 78 5.12 -11.74 -7.30
C ILE A 78 6.43 -12.54 -7.46
N TRP A 79 6.36 -13.87 -7.40
CA TRP A 79 7.50 -14.73 -7.65
C TRP A 79 8.16 -14.47 -9.00
N PHE A 80 7.36 -14.29 -10.05
CA PHE A 80 7.88 -13.94 -11.38
C PHE A 80 8.48 -12.52 -11.39
N ALA A 81 7.78 -11.54 -10.79
CA ALA A 81 8.22 -10.16 -10.73
C ALA A 81 9.59 -10.02 -10.04
N THR A 82 9.82 -10.73 -8.92
CA THR A 82 11.09 -10.66 -8.17
C THR A 82 12.32 -11.10 -8.96
N ARG A 83 12.14 -11.80 -10.09
CA ARG A 83 13.24 -12.25 -10.98
C ARG A 83 13.50 -11.34 -12.15
N ARG A 84 12.67 -10.34 -12.36
CA ARG A 84 12.79 -9.42 -13.48
C ARG A 84 13.76 -8.29 -13.15
N ALA A 85 14.66 -7.99 -14.09
CA ALA A 85 15.65 -6.91 -13.93
C ALA A 85 15.01 -5.52 -13.76
N ASP A 86 13.86 -5.26 -14.40
CA ASP A 86 13.13 -4.00 -14.27
C ASP A 86 12.57 -3.80 -12.86
N PHE A 87 12.07 -4.85 -12.20
CA PHE A 87 11.68 -4.79 -10.78
C PHE A 87 12.87 -4.62 -9.87
N GLN A 88 13.91 -5.42 -10.02
CA GLN A 88 15.11 -5.33 -9.21
C GLN A 88 15.82 -3.98 -9.35
N GLY A 89 15.76 -3.36 -10.53
CA GLY A 89 16.29 -2.02 -10.76
C GLY A 89 15.45 -0.90 -10.16
N PHE A 90 14.13 -1.10 -10.04
CA PHE A 90 13.21 -0.10 -9.53
C PHE A 90 13.08 -0.10 -7.99
N TYR A 91 13.12 -1.30 -7.36
CA TYR A 91 12.91 -1.49 -5.91
C TYR A 91 14.23 -1.73 -5.16
N PRO A 92 14.33 -1.42 -3.86
CA PRO A 92 13.43 -0.58 -3.09
C PRO A 92 13.27 0.80 -3.69
N TYR A 93 12.06 1.36 -3.58
CA TYR A 93 11.73 2.66 -4.16
C TYR A 93 12.60 3.80 -3.62
N TRP A 94 13.04 3.74 -2.38
CA TRP A 94 14.02 4.64 -1.82
C TRP A 94 15.43 4.04 -1.92
N ALA A 95 16.28 4.66 -2.74
CA ALA A 95 17.60 4.12 -3.08
C ALA A 95 18.50 3.90 -1.85
N ALA A 96 18.40 4.72 -0.80
CA ALA A 96 19.19 4.56 0.43
C ALA A 96 18.95 3.20 1.13
N ALA A 97 17.74 2.62 0.99
CA ALA A 97 17.42 1.30 1.53
C ALA A 97 18.23 0.15 0.90
N ARG A 98 18.95 0.40 -0.22
CA ARG A 98 19.87 -0.57 -0.83
C ARG A 98 21.28 -0.56 -0.21
N HIS A 99 21.57 0.42 0.64
CA HIS A 99 22.93 0.70 1.10
C HIS A 99 23.08 0.66 2.62
N SER A 100 21.98 0.55 3.38
CA SER A 100 22.00 0.46 4.84
C SER A 100 20.82 -0.36 5.35
N PRO A 101 21.03 -1.32 6.27
CA PRO A 101 19.97 -2.10 6.87
C PRO A 101 19.03 -1.24 7.72
N GLU A 102 19.52 -0.18 8.37
CA GLU A 102 18.70 0.77 9.13
C GLU A 102 17.77 1.56 8.19
N TYR A 103 18.28 1.97 7.03
CA TYR A 103 17.46 2.63 6.02
C TYR A 103 16.47 1.67 5.37
N PHE A 104 16.83 0.39 5.22
CA PHE A 104 15.89 -0.62 4.78
C PHE A 104 14.73 -0.77 5.77
N LEU A 105 15.01 -0.86 7.08
CA LEU A 105 13.99 -0.92 8.13
C LEU A 105 13.10 0.32 8.17
N LEU A 106 13.71 1.51 8.09
CA LEU A 106 12.96 2.76 8.03
C LEU A 106 12.04 2.79 6.80
N HIS A 107 12.55 2.37 5.64
CA HIS A 107 11.77 2.27 4.41
C HIS A 107 10.57 1.35 4.58
N GLN A 108 10.75 0.17 5.17
CA GLN A 108 9.65 -0.76 5.41
C GLN A 108 8.59 -0.20 6.36
N ALA A 109 9.00 0.51 7.40
CA ALA A 109 8.07 1.17 8.31
C ALA A 109 7.28 2.28 7.60
N VAL A 110 7.95 3.09 6.78
CA VAL A 110 7.31 4.13 5.95
C VAL A 110 6.36 3.50 4.93
N MET A 111 6.77 2.43 4.24
CA MET A 111 5.94 1.76 3.24
C MET A 111 4.70 1.11 3.85
N LEU A 112 4.80 0.52 5.05
CA LEU A 112 3.63 0.00 5.76
C LEU A 112 2.60 1.12 6.02
N ALA A 113 3.04 2.27 6.50
CA ALA A 113 2.17 3.42 6.77
C ALA A 113 1.60 4.04 5.48
N VAL A 114 2.40 4.14 4.42
CA VAL A 114 1.97 4.62 3.10
C VAL A 114 0.95 3.67 2.47
N ILE A 115 1.18 2.36 2.54
CA ILE A 115 0.22 1.35 2.05
C ILE A 115 -1.07 1.43 2.86
N PHE A 116 -1.00 1.54 4.19
CA PHE A 116 -2.19 1.78 5.00
C PHE A 116 -2.94 3.03 4.54
N ALA A 117 -2.25 4.14 4.30
CA ALA A 117 -2.87 5.39 3.83
C ALA A 117 -3.58 5.20 2.48
N ASN A 118 -2.95 4.49 1.53
CA ASN A 118 -3.55 4.16 0.24
C ASN A 118 -4.79 3.26 0.41
N GLU A 119 -4.69 2.19 1.20
CA GLU A 119 -5.82 1.28 1.41
C GLU A 119 -6.98 1.98 2.13
N PHE A 120 -6.68 2.84 3.10
CA PHE A 120 -7.70 3.65 3.77
C PHE A 120 -8.38 4.60 2.77
N PHE A 121 -7.61 5.32 1.94
CA PHE A 121 -8.17 6.26 0.99
C PHE A 121 -9.09 5.58 -0.04
N PHE A 122 -8.58 4.54 -0.70
CA PHE A 122 -9.33 3.88 -1.78
C PHE A 122 -10.45 2.99 -1.25
N ARG A 123 -10.21 2.18 -0.22
CA ARG A 123 -11.14 1.14 0.28
C ARG A 123 -11.95 1.59 1.49
N GLY A 124 -11.36 2.47 2.32
CA GLY A 124 -12.05 3.05 3.47
C GLY A 124 -12.91 4.25 3.08
N PHE A 125 -12.33 5.24 2.41
CA PHE A 125 -13.00 6.49 2.09
C PHE A 125 -13.75 6.42 0.75
N MET A 126 -13.04 6.29 -0.37
CA MET A 126 -13.65 6.39 -1.70
C MET A 126 -14.71 5.31 -1.95
N LEU A 127 -14.38 4.05 -1.69
CA LEU A 127 -15.29 2.93 -1.92
C LEU A 127 -16.58 3.08 -1.10
N ASN A 128 -16.45 3.35 0.20
CA ASN A 128 -17.63 3.43 1.08
C ASN A 128 -18.47 4.68 0.82
N LEU A 129 -17.85 5.78 0.40
CA LEU A 129 -18.58 6.99 0.02
C LEU A 129 -19.31 6.79 -1.31
N ALA A 130 -18.62 6.26 -2.34
CA ALA A 130 -19.20 5.99 -3.65
C ALA A 130 -20.36 4.98 -3.58
N ALA A 131 -20.26 3.97 -2.72
CA ALA A 131 -21.29 2.95 -2.55
C ALA A 131 -22.59 3.47 -1.90
N LYS A 132 -22.63 4.73 -1.44
CA LYS A 132 -23.88 5.39 -1.02
C LYS A 132 -24.69 5.87 -2.20
N GLU A 133 -24.04 6.21 -3.31
CA GLU A 133 -24.64 6.84 -4.48
C GLU A 133 -24.76 5.88 -5.68
N MET A 134 -24.02 4.77 -5.64
CA MET A 134 -24.00 3.80 -6.75
C MET A 134 -23.92 2.34 -6.25
N PRO A 135 -24.27 1.35 -7.10
CA PRO A 135 -24.13 -0.05 -6.76
C PRO A 135 -22.68 -0.43 -6.42
N ALA A 136 -22.50 -1.39 -5.48
CA ALA A 136 -21.18 -1.77 -4.97
C ALA A 136 -20.17 -2.14 -6.06
N HIS A 137 -20.58 -2.84 -7.11
CA HIS A 137 -19.68 -3.19 -8.22
C HIS A 137 -19.18 -1.95 -8.98
N ALA A 138 -20.03 -0.94 -9.18
CA ALA A 138 -19.65 0.33 -9.78
C ALA A 138 -18.69 1.11 -8.86
N ALA A 139 -18.95 1.15 -7.55
CA ALA A 139 -18.06 1.77 -6.58
C ALA A 139 -16.68 1.10 -6.52
N ILE A 140 -16.62 -0.23 -6.66
CA ILE A 140 -15.36 -0.99 -6.75
C ILE A 140 -14.57 -0.60 -8.01
N VAL A 141 -15.22 -0.49 -9.16
CA VAL A 141 -14.57 -0.03 -10.40
C VAL A 141 -14.15 1.45 -10.28
N PHE A 142 -15.01 2.29 -9.71
CA PHE A 142 -14.74 3.72 -9.54
C PHE A 142 -13.45 3.98 -8.74
N GLN A 143 -13.24 3.29 -7.61
CA GLN A 143 -12.02 3.46 -6.83
C GLN A 143 -10.78 2.79 -7.44
N MET A 144 -10.97 1.73 -8.26
CA MET A 144 -9.88 1.03 -8.94
C MET A 144 -9.18 1.93 -9.95
N ILE A 145 -9.92 2.77 -10.68
CA ILE A 145 -9.37 3.64 -11.73
C ILE A 145 -8.26 4.57 -11.17
N PRO A 146 -8.52 5.45 -10.19
CA PRO A 146 -7.46 6.31 -9.65
C PRO A 146 -6.40 5.53 -8.86
N TYR A 147 -6.72 4.37 -8.29
CA TYR A 147 -5.72 3.48 -7.71
C TYR A 147 -4.72 2.98 -8.75
N ALA A 148 -5.19 2.48 -9.89
CA ALA A 148 -4.34 2.05 -10.98
C ALA A 148 -3.53 3.23 -11.56
N MET A 149 -4.15 4.41 -11.72
CA MET A 149 -3.42 5.64 -12.14
C MET A 149 -2.30 6.01 -11.18
N GLY A 150 -2.43 5.75 -9.88
CA GLY A 150 -1.36 5.93 -8.89
C GLY A 150 -0.16 4.98 -9.11
N HIS A 151 -0.28 3.98 -9.96
CA HIS A 151 0.81 3.08 -10.37
C HIS A 151 1.43 3.48 -11.73
N ALA A 152 0.89 4.51 -12.40
CA ALA A 152 1.51 5.05 -13.62
C ALA A 152 2.93 5.55 -13.33
N GLY A 153 3.89 5.19 -14.18
CA GLY A 153 5.32 5.52 -13.97
C GLY A 153 6.12 4.47 -13.19
N LYS A 154 5.46 3.46 -12.61
CA LYS A 154 6.11 2.25 -12.09
C LYS A 154 6.41 1.25 -13.22
N VAL A 155 6.92 0.07 -12.86
CA VAL A 155 7.16 -1.02 -13.83
C VAL A 155 5.87 -1.32 -14.61
N PRO A 156 5.87 -1.39 -15.95
CA PRO A 156 4.64 -1.50 -16.76
C PRO A 156 3.75 -2.70 -16.41
N THR A 157 4.37 -3.84 -16.07
CA THR A 157 3.62 -5.02 -15.63
C THR A 157 2.95 -4.82 -14.27
N GLU A 158 3.53 -4.03 -13.38
CA GLU A 158 2.92 -3.64 -12.10
C GLU A 158 1.73 -2.71 -12.32
N PHE A 159 1.85 -1.75 -13.22
CA PHE A 159 0.74 -0.89 -13.60
C PHE A 159 -0.47 -1.71 -14.09
N LEU A 160 -0.24 -2.68 -15.00
CA LEU A 160 -1.31 -3.56 -15.47
C LEU A 160 -1.88 -4.44 -14.34
N ALA A 161 -1.02 -5.02 -13.50
CA ALA A 161 -1.42 -5.81 -12.35
C ALA A 161 -2.23 -5.00 -11.33
N SER A 162 -1.98 -3.70 -11.20
CA SER A 162 -2.70 -2.82 -10.26
C SER A 162 -4.19 -2.67 -10.58
N VAL A 163 -4.60 -2.83 -11.84
CA VAL A 163 -6.01 -2.85 -12.23
C VAL A 163 -6.72 -4.05 -11.58
N PHE A 164 -6.14 -5.24 -11.71
CA PHE A 164 -6.69 -6.46 -11.12
C PHE A 164 -6.59 -6.43 -9.59
N ALA A 165 -5.47 -5.95 -9.04
CA ALA A 165 -5.30 -5.75 -7.61
C ALA A 165 -6.34 -4.76 -7.06
N GLY A 166 -6.60 -3.66 -7.77
CA GLY A 166 -7.60 -2.66 -7.39
C GLY A 166 -9.00 -3.25 -7.27
N LEU A 167 -9.38 -4.14 -8.19
CA LEU A 167 -10.66 -4.87 -8.13
C LEU A 167 -10.67 -5.88 -6.97
N ALA A 168 -9.65 -6.72 -6.84
CA ALA A 168 -9.56 -7.74 -5.80
C ALA A 168 -9.58 -7.13 -4.38
N LEU A 169 -8.78 -6.09 -4.14
CA LEU A 169 -8.76 -5.37 -2.88
C LEU A 169 -10.09 -4.65 -2.62
N GLY A 170 -10.72 -4.08 -3.65
CA GLY A 170 -12.06 -3.48 -3.54
C GLY A 170 -13.13 -4.49 -3.11
N VAL A 171 -13.14 -5.68 -3.72
CA VAL A 171 -14.03 -6.79 -3.33
C VAL A 171 -13.74 -7.25 -1.90
N THR A 172 -12.47 -7.39 -1.54
CA THR A 172 -12.03 -7.81 -0.21
C THR A 172 -12.50 -6.84 0.87
N ALA A 173 -12.28 -5.54 0.67
CA ALA A 173 -12.72 -4.50 1.59
C ALA A 173 -14.26 -4.46 1.73
N TRP A 174 -14.96 -4.48 0.59
CA TRP A 174 -16.42 -4.43 0.57
C TRP A 174 -17.06 -5.63 1.30
N ARG A 175 -16.61 -6.85 0.97
CA ARG A 175 -17.14 -8.08 1.57
C ARG A 175 -16.70 -8.26 3.02
N GLY A 176 -15.48 -7.85 3.33
CA GLY A 176 -14.91 -7.90 4.68
C GLY A 176 -15.37 -6.78 5.60
N ARG A 177 -15.87 -5.66 5.04
CA ARG A 177 -16.20 -4.43 5.77
C ARG A 177 -15.01 -3.90 6.57
N SER A 178 -13.81 -3.97 5.97
CA SER A 178 -12.55 -3.62 6.62
C SER A 178 -11.47 -3.29 5.59
N VAL A 179 -10.60 -2.35 5.92
CA VAL A 179 -9.39 -2.03 5.13
C VAL A 179 -8.21 -2.94 5.50
N TRP A 180 -8.23 -3.53 6.70
CA TRP A 180 -7.10 -4.31 7.22
C TRP A 180 -6.71 -5.51 6.35
N PRO A 181 -7.65 -6.32 5.80
CA PRO A 181 -7.28 -7.39 4.89
C PRO A 181 -6.58 -6.88 3.62
N CYS A 182 -6.88 -5.66 3.17
CA CYS A 182 -6.20 -5.06 2.02
C CYS A 182 -4.75 -4.70 2.35
N VAL A 183 -4.50 -4.17 3.54
CA VAL A 183 -3.12 -3.93 4.04
C VAL A 183 -2.36 -5.25 4.15
N LEU A 184 -3.01 -6.31 4.68
CA LEU A 184 -2.42 -7.65 4.82
C LEU A 184 -2.12 -8.34 3.47
N LEU A 185 -2.81 -7.97 2.41
CA LEU A 185 -2.51 -8.44 1.04
C LEU A 185 -1.44 -7.58 0.37
N HIS A 186 -1.55 -6.26 0.48
CA HIS A 186 -0.72 -5.34 -0.28
C HIS A 186 0.70 -5.22 0.29
N TYR A 187 0.83 -5.03 1.62
CA TYR A 187 2.15 -4.82 2.23
C TYR A 187 3.12 -5.99 2.04
N PRO A 188 2.74 -7.27 2.22
CA PRO A 188 3.64 -8.38 1.95
C PRO A 188 4.11 -8.43 0.49
N CYS A 189 3.28 -8.05 -0.48
CA CYS A 189 3.69 -7.98 -1.88
C CYS A 189 4.81 -6.95 -2.07
N SER A 190 4.69 -5.77 -1.49
CA SER A 190 5.73 -4.73 -1.51
C SER A 190 7.01 -5.19 -0.81
N LEU A 191 6.87 -5.74 0.40
CA LEU A 191 8.01 -6.24 1.17
C LEU A 191 8.80 -7.33 0.43
N ILE A 192 8.11 -8.30 -0.19
CA ILE A 192 8.78 -9.39 -0.93
C ILE A 192 9.57 -8.85 -2.12
N VAL A 193 9.04 -7.86 -2.82
CA VAL A 193 9.73 -7.22 -3.95
C VAL A 193 10.97 -6.46 -3.47
N ASP A 194 10.88 -5.70 -2.38
CA ASP A 194 12.00 -4.98 -1.78
C ASP A 194 13.10 -5.93 -1.28
N VAL A 195 12.70 -7.01 -0.58
CA VAL A 195 13.64 -8.06 -0.11
C VAL A 195 14.36 -8.72 -1.28
N ALA A 196 13.65 -9.03 -2.36
CA ALA A 196 14.26 -9.64 -3.54
C ALA A 196 15.22 -8.70 -4.28
N ALA A 197 14.97 -7.39 -4.22
CA ALA A 197 15.80 -6.38 -4.87
C ALA A 197 17.03 -5.96 -4.03
N ALA A 198 16.99 -6.15 -2.70
CA ALA A 198 18.08 -5.83 -1.77
C ALA A 198 18.24 -6.93 -0.70
N PRO A 199 18.57 -8.18 -1.09
CA PRO A 199 18.53 -9.32 -0.19
C PRO A 199 19.56 -9.26 0.94
N GLU A 200 20.73 -8.67 0.69
CA GLU A 200 21.76 -8.49 1.71
C GLU A 200 21.31 -7.53 2.81
N MET A 201 20.78 -6.36 2.41
CA MET A 201 20.26 -5.36 3.34
C MET A 201 19.07 -5.90 4.14
N ALA A 202 18.19 -6.66 3.50
CA ALA A 202 17.08 -7.32 4.18
C ALA A 202 17.55 -8.33 5.23
N ALA A 203 18.59 -9.14 4.91
CA ALA A 203 19.15 -10.10 5.84
C ALA A 203 19.84 -9.43 7.03
N GLU A 204 20.60 -8.37 6.80
CA GLU A 204 21.24 -7.57 7.86
C GLU A 204 20.19 -6.85 8.73
N ALA A 205 19.17 -6.25 8.11
CA ALA A 205 18.06 -5.62 8.81
C ALA A 205 17.35 -6.62 9.75
N TRP A 206 17.15 -7.85 9.29
CA TRP A 206 16.60 -8.93 10.11
C TRP A 206 17.48 -9.26 11.31
N ARG A 207 18.82 -9.36 11.12
CA ARG A 207 19.76 -9.58 12.22
C ARG A 207 19.72 -8.45 13.25
N LEU A 208 19.67 -7.19 12.80
CA LEU A 208 19.54 -6.03 13.68
C LEU A 208 18.26 -6.10 14.54
N LEU A 209 17.13 -6.46 13.94
CA LEU A 209 15.89 -6.62 14.70
C LEU A 209 16.01 -7.71 15.77
N LEU A 210 16.59 -8.87 15.42
CA LEU A 210 16.77 -9.98 16.36
C LEU A 210 17.72 -9.62 17.50
N SER A 211 18.83 -8.92 17.22
CA SER A 211 19.77 -8.47 18.25
C SER A 211 19.15 -7.43 19.18
N GLY A 212 18.34 -6.51 18.65
CA GLY A 212 17.63 -5.48 19.43
C GLY A 212 16.58 -6.06 20.38
N VAL A 213 16.01 -7.23 20.08
CA VAL A 213 15.06 -7.95 20.95
C VAL A 213 15.73 -9.06 21.79
N GLY A 214 17.07 -9.18 21.79
CA GLY A 214 17.79 -10.16 22.59
C GLY A 214 17.66 -11.61 22.10
N LEU A 215 17.25 -11.81 20.84
CA LEU A 215 17.05 -13.13 20.21
C LEU A 215 18.20 -13.56 19.30
N ALA A 216 19.25 -12.73 19.14
CA ALA A 216 20.48 -13.06 18.45
C ALA A 216 21.54 -13.44 19.48
N GLY A 217 21.65 -14.74 19.76
CA GLY A 217 22.70 -15.37 20.54
C GLY A 217 23.43 -16.37 19.69
#